data_e2e9aad787e0f53828a6ef249c4abdee
#
_entry.id   e2e9aad787e0f53828a6ef249c4abdee
#
_cell.length_a   1.000
_cell.length_b   1.000
_cell.length_c   1.000
_cell.angle_alpha   90.00
_cell.angle_beta   90.00
_cell.angle_gamma   90.00
#
_symmetry.space_group_name_H-M   'P 1'
#
loop_
_entity.id
_entity.type
_entity.pdbx_description
1 polymer ?
#
loop_
_entity_poly.entity_id
_entity_poly.type
_entity_poly.pdbx_seq_one_letter_code
_entity_poly.pdbx_strand_id
1 'polypeptide(L)'
;FVRHFGFGRKSDFDIKGEIEGLLPTPEWKKRRFKQPWYPGETVIVGIGQGYTLVTPLQLAQATAILANNGVAMRPHLVSQIQNTQSGKNQIIAPFIQDKIELNPNNIAIVKQGMMDVTLPGGTAASVGANAGYAIAAKTGTAQVIGIKQNEKYNEHGIDERHRDHALFIAYAPAEDPKIALAVIVENGGHGGSAAGPIARKVMDYYLLGKLPATETAKEDKKLNGNTAATAPVSEEELHD
;
A
#
# COMPACT_ATOMS: atom_id res chain seq x y z
N PHE A 1 16.39 3.21 14.61
CA PHE A 1 16.54 3.20 13.15
C PHE A 1 15.23 3.57 12.45
N VAL A 2 14.16 2.79 12.57
CA VAL A 2 12.89 3.01 11.85
C VAL A 2 12.23 4.37 12.13
N ARG A 3 12.52 5.01 13.26
CA ARG A 3 12.04 6.36 13.58
C ARG A 3 12.49 7.40 12.55
N HIS A 4 13.65 7.23 11.93
CA HIS A 4 14.14 8.13 10.87
C HIS A 4 13.25 8.10 9.63
N PHE A 5 12.52 7.00 9.40
CA PHE A 5 11.54 6.87 8.32
C PHE A 5 10.17 7.48 8.65
N GLY A 6 10.02 8.20 9.77
CA GLY A 6 8.80 8.91 10.14
C GLY A 6 7.88 8.18 11.12
N PHE A 7 8.18 6.92 11.49
CA PHE A 7 7.36 6.16 12.44
C PHE A 7 7.43 6.73 13.86
N GLY A 8 6.28 6.75 14.54
CA GLY A 8 6.16 7.23 15.93
C GLY A 8 6.33 8.75 16.07
N ARG A 9 6.08 9.53 15.01
CA ARG A 9 6.05 11.00 15.01
C ARG A 9 5.10 11.51 13.94
N LYS A 10 4.66 12.76 14.08
CA LYS A 10 3.90 13.45 13.03
C LYS A 10 4.80 13.81 11.87
N SER A 11 4.24 13.85 10.67
CA SER A 11 4.94 14.18 9.42
C SER A 11 5.01 15.69 9.15
N ASP A 12 4.35 16.52 9.99
CA ASP A 12 4.11 17.95 9.75
C ASP A 12 3.29 18.22 8.48
N PHE A 13 2.37 17.30 8.18
CA PHE A 13 1.43 17.43 7.09
C PHE A 13 0.49 18.62 7.31
N ASP A 14 0.07 19.29 6.24
CA ASP A 14 -0.71 20.51 6.30
C ASP A 14 -2.21 20.32 6.61
N ILE A 15 -2.62 19.09 7.00
CA ILE A 15 -3.96 18.76 7.49
C ILE A 15 -3.94 18.57 9.02
N LYS A 16 -4.97 19.10 9.68
CA LYS A 16 -5.19 18.88 11.12
C LYS A 16 -5.67 17.45 11.41
N GLY A 17 -5.32 16.93 12.59
CA GLY A 17 -5.79 15.62 13.06
C GLY A 17 -4.80 14.47 12.81
N GLU A 18 -3.59 14.76 12.32
CA GLU A 18 -2.55 13.75 12.21
C GLU A 18 -2.21 13.15 13.58
N ILE A 19 -2.11 11.83 13.65
CA ILE A 19 -1.70 11.08 14.83
C ILE A 19 -0.30 10.50 14.64
N GLU A 20 0.43 10.34 15.76
CA GLU A 20 1.83 9.90 15.72
C GLU A 20 1.98 8.39 15.51
N GLY A 21 0.89 7.60 15.67
CA GLY A 21 1.04 6.17 15.81
C GLY A 21 1.75 5.78 17.10
N LEU A 22 2.33 4.60 17.15
CA LEU A 22 3.09 4.12 18.28
C LEU A 22 4.30 3.29 17.83
N LEU A 23 5.47 3.73 18.21
CA LEU A 23 6.68 2.92 18.12
C LEU A 23 7.05 2.49 19.55
N PRO A 24 6.75 1.25 19.96
CA PRO A 24 6.91 0.82 21.34
C PRO A 24 8.38 0.77 21.77
N THR A 25 8.65 1.16 23.02
CA THR A 25 9.97 1.07 23.65
C THR A 25 9.88 0.42 25.03
N PRO A 26 10.99 -0.06 25.60
CA PRO A 26 11.01 -0.56 26.98
C PRO A 26 10.47 0.43 27.98
N GLU A 27 10.81 1.73 27.84
CA GLU A 27 10.32 2.80 28.73
C GLU A 27 8.83 3.03 28.57
N TRP A 28 8.32 3.01 27.32
CA TRP A 28 6.89 3.10 27.05
C TRP A 28 6.12 1.95 27.71
N LYS A 29 6.60 0.71 27.55
CA LYS A 29 5.96 -0.46 28.16
C LYS A 29 5.95 -0.36 29.69
N LYS A 30 7.09 0.00 30.28
CA LYS A 30 7.21 0.17 31.74
C LYS A 30 6.25 1.23 32.26
N ARG A 31 6.09 2.36 31.55
CA ARG A 31 5.13 3.40 31.94
C ARG A 31 3.67 2.93 31.82
N ARG A 32 3.33 2.27 30.68
CA ARG A 32 1.95 1.91 30.33
C ARG A 32 1.43 0.69 31.10
N PHE A 33 2.24 -0.36 31.23
CA PHE A 33 1.84 -1.65 31.77
C PHE A 33 2.51 -2.01 33.11
N LYS A 34 3.47 -1.20 33.58
CA LYS A 34 4.28 -1.48 34.79
C LYS A 34 5.07 -2.79 34.70
N GLN A 35 5.39 -3.24 33.48
CA GLN A 35 6.09 -4.48 33.18
C GLN A 35 7.42 -4.19 32.45
N PRO A 36 8.42 -5.06 32.60
CA PRO A 36 9.65 -4.96 31.81
C PRO A 36 9.39 -5.34 30.35
N TRP A 37 10.34 -5.00 29.48
CA TRP A 37 10.40 -5.48 28.13
C TRP A 37 10.92 -6.92 28.10
N TYR A 38 10.21 -7.81 27.41
CA TYR A 38 10.63 -9.20 27.26
C TYR A 38 11.29 -9.44 25.90
N PRO A 39 12.29 -10.35 25.79
CA PRO A 39 12.98 -10.62 24.51
C PRO A 39 12.03 -10.98 23.36
N GLY A 40 10.97 -11.73 23.62
CA GLY A 40 9.96 -12.11 22.62
C GLY A 40 9.25 -10.91 21.99
N GLU A 41 9.10 -9.79 22.72
CA GLU A 41 8.49 -8.57 22.19
C GLU A 41 9.37 -7.90 21.13
N THR A 42 10.70 -8.03 21.24
CA THR A 42 11.62 -7.54 20.20
C THR A 42 11.41 -8.28 18.90
N VAL A 43 11.20 -9.60 18.95
CA VAL A 43 10.91 -10.40 17.75
C VAL A 43 9.59 -9.97 17.11
N ILE A 44 8.55 -9.82 17.92
CA ILE A 44 7.21 -9.40 17.45
C ILE A 44 7.25 -8.01 16.84
N VAL A 45 7.89 -7.04 17.50
CA VAL A 45 8.05 -5.67 16.99
C VAL A 45 8.95 -5.66 15.74
N GLY A 46 9.93 -6.55 15.66
CA GLY A 46 10.84 -6.68 14.52
C GLY A 46 10.12 -7.05 13.21
N ILE A 47 8.97 -7.71 13.29
CA ILE A 47 8.11 -8.01 12.14
C ILE A 47 6.94 -7.02 11.98
N GLY A 48 6.94 -5.90 12.72
CA GLY A 48 5.92 -4.86 12.62
C GLY A 48 4.60 -5.19 13.33
N GLN A 49 4.59 -6.19 14.21
CA GLN A 49 3.41 -6.63 14.97
C GLN A 49 3.45 -6.15 16.42
N GLY A 50 2.52 -6.61 17.24
CA GLY A 50 2.42 -6.31 18.66
C GLY A 50 1.89 -4.91 18.92
N TYR A 51 2.63 -4.11 19.66
CA TYR A 51 2.23 -2.75 20.05
C TYR A 51 2.52 -1.69 18.98
N THR A 52 3.09 -2.05 17.85
CA THR A 52 3.41 -1.11 16.77
C THR A 52 2.14 -0.62 16.10
N LEU A 53 1.92 0.70 16.10
CA LEU A 53 0.80 1.34 15.40
C LEU A 53 1.34 2.37 14.43
N VAL A 54 0.92 2.28 13.18
CA VAL A 54 1.35 3.18 12.10
C VAL A 54 0.15 3.71 11.34
N THR A 55 0.25 4.91 10.80
CA THR A 55 -0.75 5.46 9.90
C THR A 55 -0.43 5.09 8.45
N PRO A 56 -1.43 5.01 7.55
CA PRO A 56 -1.18 4.85 6.12
C PRO A 56 -0.25 5.94 5.56
N LEU A 57 -0.36 7.18 6.05
CA LEU A 57 0.54 8.28 5.65
C LEU A 57 1.99 8.00 6.04
N GLN A 58 2.25 7.49 7.25
CA GLN A 58 3.60 7.11 7.68
C GLN A 58 4.17 5.99 6.81
N LEU A 59 3.36 5.00 6.43
CA LEU A 59 3.78 3.93 5.52
C LEU A 59 4.13 4.47 4.13
N ALA A 60 3.29 5.34 3.57
CA ALA A 60 3.56 5.97 2.27
C ALA A 60 4.82 6.84 2.32
N GLN A 61 5.00 7.64 3.37
CA GLN A 61 6.18 8.48 3.57
C GLN A 61 7.46 7.65 3.72
N ALA A 62 7.42 6.58 4.54
CA ALA A 62 8.56 5.67 4.70
C ALA A 62 8.94 5.00 3.37
N THR A 63 7.93 4.61 2.57
CA THR A 63 8.13 4.06 1.23
C THR A 63 8.76 5.09 0.30
N ALA A 64 8.31 6.35 0.34
CA ALA A 64 8.88 7.44 -0.45
C ALA A 64 10.33 7.75 -0.05
N ILE A 65 10.64 7.76 1.24
CA ILE A 65 12.00 7.95 1.75
C ILE A 65 12.94 6.85 1.24
N LEU A 66 12.49 5.59 1.29
CA LEU A 66 13.24 4.45 0.77
C LEU A 66 13.45 4.56 -0.75
N ALA A 67 12.40 4.87 -1.51
CA ALA A 67 12.45 5.09 -2.95
C ALA A 67 13.45 6.20 -3.32
N ASN A 68 13.48 7.27 -2.53
CA ASN A 68 14.29 8.48 -2.70
C ASN A 68 15.67 8.40 -2.00
N ASN A 69 16.18 7.20 -1.77
CA ASN A 69 17.52 6.94 -1.20
C ASN A 69 17.79 7.67 0.14
N GLY A 70 16.78 7.73 1.01
CA GLY A 70 16.90 8.34 2.33
C GLY A 70 16.51 9.82 2.41
N VAL A 71 16.16 10.45 1.30
CA VAL A 71 15.68 11.85 1.33
C VAL A 71 14.22 11.88 1.74
N ALA A 72 13.96 12.47 2.91
CA ALA A 72 12.62 12.67 3.45
C ALA A 72 12.07 14.04 3.03
N MET A 73 11.03 14.03 2.20
CA MET A 73 10.29 15.23 1.83
C MET A 73 9.14 15.46 2.82
N ARG A 74 8.88 16.71 3.19
CA ARG A 74 7.69 17.03 3.97
C ARG A 74 6.45 16.89 3.09
N PRO A 75 5.47 16.04 3.48
CA PRO A 75 4.23 15.89 2.72
C PRO A 75 3.37 17.15 2.85
N HIS A 76 2.70 17.55 1.76
CA HIS A 76 1.75 18.65 1.74
C HIS A 76 0.71 18.46 0.64
N LEU A 77 -0.51 18.97 0.83
CA LEU A 77 -1.57 18.97 -0.18
C LEU A 77 -1.63 20.30 -0.94
N VAL A 78 -1.29 21.39 -0.25
CA VAL A 78 -1.36 22.71 -0.87
C VAL A 78 -0.15 22.91 -1.79
N SER A 79 -0.38 22.94 -3.09
CA SER A 79 0.66 23.23 -4.09
C SER A 79 0.80 24.71 -4.39
N GLN A 80 -0.31 25.48 -4.23
CA GLN A 80 -0.36 26.90 -4.57
C GLN A 80 -1.44 27.62 -3.78
N ILE A 81 -1.16 28.84 -3.38
CA ILE A 81 -2.12 29.78 -2.77
C ILE A 81 -2.27 30.98 -3.69
N GLN A 82 -3.51 31.28 -4.11
CA GLN A 82 -3.82 32.46 -4.89
C GLN A 82 -4.45 33.54 -4.01
N ASN A 83 -3.86 34.72 -4.00
CA ASN A 83 -4.48 35.90 -3.37
C ASN A 83 -5.56 36.44 -4.31
N THR A 84 -6.81 36.39 -3.88
CA THR A 84 -7.97 36.80 -4.70
C THR A 84 -8.06 38.32 -4.96
N GLN A 85 -7.45 39.13 -4.12
CA GLN A 85 -7.46 40.59 -4.29
C GLN A 85 -6.36 41.09 -5.22
N SER A 86 -5.14 40.53 -5.10
CA SER A 86 -3.98 40.97 -5.90
C SER A 86 -3.71 40.09 -7.12
N GLY A 87 -4.39 38.94 -7.26
CA GLY A 87 -4.14 37.93 -8.29
C GLY A 87 -2.78 37.20 -8.17
N LYS A 88 -1.98 37.54 -7.17
CA LYS A 88 -0.66 36.94 -6.99
C LYS A 88 -0.77 35.46 -6.53
N ASN A 89 0.02 34.59 -7.15
CA ASN A 89 0.16 33.20 -6.79
C ASN A 89 1.43 32.98 -5.97
N GLN A 90 1.30 32.27 -4.85
CA GLN A 90 2.41 31.76 -4.06
C GLN A 90 2.49 30.24 -4.25
N ILE A 91 3.55 29.78 -4.89
CA ILE A 91 3.83 28.35 -5.05
C ILE A 91 4.44 27.82 -3.75
N ILE A 92 3.94 26.70 -3.25
CA ILE A 92 4.53 25.97 -2.12
C ILE A 92 5.57 25.01 -2.69
N ALA A 93 6.84 25.36 -2.53
CA ALA A 93 7.93 24.54 -3.03
C ALA A 93 8.10 23.25 -2.19
N PRO A 94 8.53 22.15 -2.81
CA PRO A 94 8.94 20.94 -2.08
C PRO A 94 10.02 21.25 -1.04
N PHE A 95 9.89 20.70 0.16
CA PHE A 95 10.80 20.94 1.26
C PHE A 95 11.42 19.62 1.75
N ILE A 96 12.77 19.54 1.75
CA ILE A 96 13.51 18.42 2.32
C ILE A 96 13.46 18.56 3.84
N GLN A 97 12.78 17.63 4.51
CA GLN A 97 12.64 17.62 5.95
C GLN A 97 13.84 16.97 6.64
N ASP A 98 14.38 15.89 6.05
CA ASP A 98 15.50 15.15 6.60
C ASP A 98 16.27 14.40 5.50
N LYS A 99 17.51 14.02 5.79
CA LYS A 99 18.34 13.13 4.96
C LYS A 99 18.91 12.04 5.82
N ILE A 100 18.46 10.82 5.62
CA ILE A 100 18.91 9.65 6.33
C ILE A 100 20.15 9.12 5.61
N GLU A 101 21.27 9.02 6.31
CA GLU A 101 22.45 8.35 5.76
C GLU A 101 22.21 6.84 5.72
N LEU A 102 21.99 6.32 4.52
CA LEU A 102 21.77 4.90 4.25
C LEU A 102 23.01 4.33 3.56
N ASN A 103 23.43 3.14 3.98
CA ASN A 103 24.48 2.42 3.27
C ASN A 103 23.97 2.04 1.86
N PRO A 104 24.67 2.46 0.77
CA PRO A 104 24.21 2.22 -0.61
C PRO A 104 24.00 0.74 -0.95
N ASN A 105 24.87 -0.14 -0.45
CA ASN A 105 24.75 -1.57 -0.71
C ASN A 105 23.52 -2.17 -0.02
N ASN A 106 23.26 -1.76 1.24
CA ASN A 106 22.11 -2.25 1.97
C ASN A 106 20.80 -1.77 1.34
N ILE A 107 20.74 -0.51 0.89
CA ILE A 107 19.54 0.03 0.25
C ILE A 107 19.29 -0.65 -1.11
N ALA A 108 20.35 -0.96 -1.86
CA ALA A 108 20.24 -1.67 -3.13
C ALA A 108 19.65 -3.09 -2.91
N ILE A 109 20.12 -3.81 -1.89
CA ILE A 109 19.59 -5.14 -1.54
C ILE A 109 18.10 -5.05 -1.15
N VAL A 110 17.73 -4.07 -0.33
CA VAL A 110 16.32 -3.88 0.08
C VAL A 110 15.45 -3.55 -1.12
N LYS A 111 15.87 -2.63 -1.99
CA LYS A 111 15.14 -2.27 -3.20
C LYS A 111 14.99 -3.45 -4.15
N GLN A 112 16.05 -4.25 -4.33
CA GLN A 112 15.98 -5.47 -5.13
C GLN A 112 14.96 -6.44 -4.55
N GLY A 113 15.02 -6.71 -3.24
CA GLY A 113 14.03 -7.58 -2.58
C GLY A 113 12.59 -7.06 -2.70
N MET A 114 12.39 -5.73 -2.75
CA MET A 114 11.07 -5.15 -3.01
C MET A 114 10.63 -5.33 -4.48
N MET A 115 11.53 -5.30 -5.44
CA MET A 115 11.22 -5.62 -6.84
C MET A 115 10.87 -7.10 -7.01
N ASP A 116 11.58 -8.00 -6.34
CA ASP A 116 11.35 -9.45 -6.39
C ASP A 116 9.94 -9.83 -5.93
N VAL A 117 9.30 -9.03 -5.06
CA VAL A 117 7.92 -9.25 -4.61
C VAL A 117 6.92 -9.27 -5.77
N THR A 118 7.16 -8.50 -6.82
CA THR A 118 6.26 -8.36 -7.98
C THR A 118 6.70 -9.16 -9.20
N LEU A 119 7.84 -9.85 -9.13
CA LEU A 119 8.33 -10.76 -10.17
C LEU A 119 7.69 -12.16 -10.03
N PRO A 120 7.79 -13.01 -11.07
CA PRO A 120 7.34 -14.40 -10.98
C PRO A 120 7.93 -15.14 -9.77
N GLY A 121 7.07 -15.74 -8.95
CA GLY A 121 7.46 -16.39 -7.67
C GLY A 121 7.40 -15.45 -6.45
N GLY A 122 7.25 -14.14 -6.64
CA GLY A 122 7.05 -13.19 -5.56
C GLY A 122 5.63 -13.20 -4.98
N THR A 123 5.48 -12.68 -3.75
CA THR A 123 4.21 -12.71 -3.00
C THR A 123 3.11 -11.83 -3.61
N ALA A 124 3.43 -10.98 -4.59
CA ALA A 124 2.49 -10.16 -5.34
C ALA A 124 2.81 -10.17 -6.86
N ALA A 125 3.21 -11.31 -7.41
CA ALA A 125 3.55 -11.47 -8.82
C ALA A 125 2.42 -11.01 -9.77
N SER A 126 1.15 -11.23 -9.39
CA SER A 126 -0.01 -10.77 -10.16
C SER A 126 -0.09 -9.25 -10.29
N VAL A 127 0.45 -8.50 -9.32
CA VAL A 127 0.46 -7.03 -9.34
C VAL A 127 1.48 -6.51 -10.35
N GLY A 128 2.64 -7.18 -10.48
CA GLY A 128 3.68 -6.83 -11.44
C GLY A 128 3.39 -7.27 -12.87
N ALA A 129 2.52 -8.29 -13.05
CA ALA A 129 2.22 -8.85 -14.35
C ALA A 129 1.71 -7.78 -15.34
N ASN A 130 2.36 -7.70 -16.51
CA ASN A 130 1.96 -6.77 -17.59
C ASN A 130 1.86 -5.29 -17.16
N ALA A 131 2.67 -4.85 -16.19
CA ALA A 131 2.61 -3.47 -15.72
C ALA A 131 3.10 -2.44 -16.74
N GLY A 132 4.09 -2.78 -17.57
CA GLY A 132 4.76 -1.86 -18.48
C GLY A 132 5.79 -0.97 -17.78
N TYR A 133 5.98 -1.13 -16.47
CA TYR A 133 7.00 -0.50 -15.63
C TYR A 133 7.33 -1.43 -14.46
N ALA A 134 8.55 -1.31 -13.92
CA ALA A 134 8.96 -2.10 -12.76
C ALA A 134 8.33 -1.54 -11.47
N ILE A 135 7.86 -2.42 -10.60
CA ILE A 135 7.24 -2.08 -9.32
C ILE A 135 8.06 -2.66 -8.19
N ALA A 136 8.46 -1.84 -7.24
CA ALA A 136 9.02 -2.27 -5.98
C ALA A 136 7.94 -2.22 -4.90
N ALA A 137 7.69 -3.34 -4.23
CA ALA A 137 6.56 -3.46 -3.31
C ALA A 137 6.82 -4.36 -2.10
N LYS A 138 5.92 -4.31 -1.11
CA LYS A 138 5.86 -5.26 -0.01
C LYS A 138 4.42 -5.47 0.43
N THR A 139 4.02 -6.72 0.53
CA THR A 139 2.75 -7.11 1.13
C THR A 139 2.83 -7.03 2.65
N GLY A 140 1.75 -6.67 3.31
CA GLY A 140 1.64 -6.69 4.76
C GLY A 140 0.30 -7.26 5.20
N THR A 141 0.26 -7.75 6.43
CA THR A 141 -0.95 -8.24 7.10
C THR A 141 -0.91 -7.75 8.53
N ALA A 142 -1.89 -6.97 8.94
CA ALA A 142 -2.02 -6.51 10.32
C ALA A 142 -3.07 -7.36 11.04
N GLN A 143 -2.63 -8.07 12.08
CA GLN A 143 -3.51 -8.93 12.86
C GLN A 143 -4.51 -8.09 13.67
N VAL A 144 -5.80 -8.47 13.59
CA VAL A 144 -6.88 -7.85 14.36
C VAL A 144 -7.11 -8.59 15.67
N ILE A 145 -6.99 -9.92 15.65
CA ILE A 145 -7.17 -10.77 16.83
C ILE A 145 -5.93 -11.60 17.12
N GLY A 146 -5.69 -11.87 18.41
CA GLY A 146 -4.63 -12.79 18.82
C GLY A 146 -5.00 -14.25 18.49
N ILE A 147 -4.07 -14.99 17.91
CA ILE A 147 -4.21 -16.43 17.67
C ILE A 147 -3.60 -17.15 18.88
N LYS A 148 -4.32 -18.13 19.45
CA LYS A 148 -3.79 -18.92 20.56
C LYS A 148 -2.65 -19.82 20.08
N GLN A 149 -1.72 -20.11 21.00
CA GLN A 149 -0.65 -21.07 20.74
C GLN A 149 -1.29 -22.43 20.39
N ASN A 150 -0.97 -23.00 19.27
CA ASN A 150 -1.54 -24.24 18.69
C ASN A 150 -2.83 -24.08 17.85
N GLU A 151 -3.35 -22.86 17.66
CA GLU A 151 -4.40 -22.59 16.67
C GLU A 151 -3.79 -22.03 15.38
N LYS A 152 -4.36 -22.41 14.23
CA LYS A 152 -4.03 -21.80 12.94
C LYS A 152 -5.06 -20.74 12.59
N TYR A 153 -4.61 -19.63 12.03
CA TYR A 153 -5.50 -18.62 11.48
C TYR A 153 -6.37 -19.23 10.38
N ASN A 154 -7.69 -19.05 10.52
CA ASN A 154 -8.67 -19.50 9.53
C ASN A 154 -9.67 -18.37 9.25
N GLU A 155 -9.46 -17.63 8.18
CA GLU A 155 -10.28 -16.47 7.79
C GLU A 155 -11.76 -16.83 7.55
N HIS A 156 -12.04 -18.09 7.16
CA HIS A 156 -13.41 -18.54 6.92
C HIS A 156 -14.17 -18.94 8.21
N GLY A 157 -13.44 -19.09 9.31
CA GLY A 157 -14.00 -19.47 10.61
C GLY A 157 -14.21 -18.32 11.58
N ILE A 158 -13.94 -17.06 11.16
CA ILE A 158 -14.06 -15.87 12.01
C ILE A 158 -14.95 -14.82 11.34
N ASP A 159 -15.62 -14.00 12.16
CA ASP A 159 -16.42 -12.86 11.69
C ASP A 159 -15.54 -11.95 10.81
N GLU A 160 -16.12 -11.40 9.76
CA GLU A 160 -15.42 -10.49 8.82
C GLU A 160 -14.70 -9.35 9.53
N ARG A 161 -15.34 -8.71 10.53
CA ARG A 161 -14.76 -7.63 11.35
C ARG A 161 -13.52 -8.03 12.16
N HIS A 162 -13.22 -9.30 12.28
CA HIS A 162 -12.08 -9.84 13.01
C HIS A 162 -10.99 -10.38 12.08
N ARG A 163 -11.22 -10.35 10.76
CA ARG A 163 -10.19 -10.73 9.79
C ARG A 163 -9.05 -9.74 9.79
N ASP A 164 -7.89 -10.21 9.44
CA ASP A 164 -6.69 -9.38 9.33
C ASP A 164 -6.85 -8.28 8.30
N HIS A 165 -6.22 -7.13 8.53
CA HIS A 165 -6.16 -6.05 7.55
C HIS A 165 -5.10 -6.35 6.50
N ALA A 166 -5.47 -6.23 5.23
CA ALA A 166 -4.53 -6.35 4.11
C ALA A 166 -3.81 -5.02 3.87
N LEU A 167 -2.48 -5.07 3.81
CA LEU A 167 -1.65 -3.90 3.53
C LEU A 167 -0.76 -4.14 2.31
N PHE A 168 -0.50 -3.05 1.61
CA PHE A 168 0.43 -3.05 0.48
C PHE A 168 1.13 -1.71 0.40
N ILE A 169 2.46 -1.72 0.35
CA ILE A 169 3.26 -0.55 0.06
C ILE A 169 3.98 -0.76 -1.26
N ALA A 170 4.11 0.30 -2.06
CA ALA A 170 4.83 0.23 -3.33
C ALA A 170 5.36 1.59 -3.75
N TYR A 171 6.37 1.56 -4.61
CA TYR A 171 6.77 2.71 -5.42
C TYR A 171 7.05 2.27 -6.86
N ALA A 172 6.87 3.18 -7.80
CA ALA A 172 7.04 2.92 -9.22
C ALA A 172 7.36 4.21 -10.02
N PRO A 173 8.07 4.11 -11.18
CA PRO A 173 8.88 2.97 -11.60
C PRO A 173 10.01 2.68 -10.59
N ALA A 174 10.49 1.44 -10.49
CA ALA A 174 11.47 1.07 -9.46
C ALA A 174 12.82 1.77 -9.65
N GLU A 175 13.22 2.02 -10.89
CA GLU A 175 14.50 2.65 -11.26
C GLU A 175 14.47 4.17 -11.11
N ASP A 176 13.33 4.81 -11.42
CA ASP A 176 13.14 6.27 -11.36
C ASP A 176 11.77 6.58 -10.72
N PRO A 177 11.65 6.47 -9.40
CA PRO A 177 10.38 6.56 -8.68
C PRO A 177 9.64 7.88 -8.90
N LYS A 178 8.38 7.79 -9.34
CA LYS A 178 7.47 8.93 -9.55
C LYS A 178 6.32 8.94 -8.56
N ILE A 179 5.96 7.77 -8.03
CA ILE A 179 4.90 7.60 -7.05
C ILE A 179 5.31 6.59 -5.98
N ALA A 180 5.00 6.90 -4.73
CA ALA A 180 5.03 5.96 -3.62
C ALA A 180 3.65 5.96 -2.95
N LEU A 181 3.18 4.79 -2.54
CA LEU A 181 1.85 4.63 -1.97
C LEU A 181 1.81 3.57 -0.87
N ALA A 182 0.79 3.68 -0.04
CA ALA A 182 0.39 2.66 0.92
C ALA A 182 -1.12 2.45 0.81
N VAL A 183 -1.54 1.20 0.73
CA VAL A 183 -2.95 0.80 0.67
C VAL A 183 -3.25 -0.09 1.86
N ILE A 184 -4.35 0.20 2.55
CA ILE A 184 -4.94 -0.68 3.56
C ILE A 184 -6.36 -1.05 3.10
N VAL A 185 -6.68 -2.33 3.22
CA VAL A 185 -8.03 -2.86 3.08
C VAL A 185 -8.40 -3.49 4.42
N GLU A 186 -9.26 -2.81 5.16
CA GLU A 186 -9.70 -3.30 6.47
C GLU A 186 -10.40 -4.64 6.31
N ASN A 187 -10.02 -5.61 7.15
CA ASN A 187 -10.54 -6.97 7.15
C ASN A 187 -10.41 -7.72 5.80
N GLY A 188 -9.50 -7.23 4.94
CA GLY A 188 -9.28 -7.76 3.58
C GLY A 188 -8.38 -9.00 3.50
N GLY A 189 -7.86 -9.49 4.62
CA GLY A 189 -7.01 -10.68 4.68
C GLY A 189 -5.60 -10.43 4.12
N HIS A 190 -5.31 -10.91 2.92
CA HIS A 190 -3.95 -10.89 2.38
C HIS A 190 -3.63 -9.67 1.51
N GLY A 191 -2.51 -8.98 1.81
CA GLY A 191 -2.09 -7.75 1.13
C GLY A 191 -1.92 -7.90 -0.38
N GLY A 192 -1.35 -9.01 -0.86
CA GLY A 192 -1.12 -9.23 -2.29
C GLY A 192 -2.40 -9.40 -3.11
N SER A 193 -3.44 -10.04 -2.57
CA SER A 193 -4.71 -10.30 -3.25
C SER A 193 -5.74 -9.19 -3.09
N ALA A 194 -5.79 -8.51 -1.94
CA ALA A 194 -6.78 -7.46 -1.68
C ALA A 194 -6.25 -6.04 -1.94
N ALA A 195 -5.12 -5.67 -1.33
CA ALA A 195 -4.58 -4.31 -1.42
C ALA A 195 -3.72 -4.09 -2.69
N GLY A 196 -3.00 -5.12 -3.15
CA GLY A 196 -2.13 -5.04 -4.33
C GLY A 196 -2.83 -4.62 -5.62
N PRO A 197 -3.99 -5.21 -6.00
CA PRO A 197 -4.73 -4.80 -7.20
C PRO A 197 -5.20 -3.34 -7.17
N ILE A 198 -5.54 -2.81 -5.98
CA ILE A 198 -5.91 -1.40 -5.81
C ILE A 198 -4.69 -0.53 -6.06
N ALA A 199 -3.55 -0.87 -5.42
CA ALA A 199 -2.28 -0.18 -5.62
C ALA A 199 -1.89 -0.14 -7.11
N ARG A 200 -2.04 -1.27 -7.84
CA ARG A 200 -1.76 -1.34 -9.26
C ARG A 200 -2.63 -0.39 -10.08
N LYS A 201 -3.94 -0.32 -9.82
CA LYS A 201 -4.84 0.60 -10.52
C LYS A 201 -4.46 2.06 -10.31
N VAL A 202 -4.05 2.44 -9.09
CA VAL A 202 -3.58 3.79 -8.78
C VAL A 202 -2.30 4.12 -9.54
N MET A 203 -1.33 3.20 -9.57
CA MET A 203 -0.08 3.38 -10.30
C MET A 203 -0.32 3.45 -11.82
N ASP A 204 -1.15 2.58 -12.39
CA ASP A 204 -1.52 2.59 -13.82
C ASP A 204 -2.18 3.93 -14.21
N TYR A 205 -3.06 4.45 -13.36
CA TYR A 205 -3.67 5.76 -13.60
C TYR A 205 -2.63 6.88 -13.57
N TYR A 206 -1.80 6.92 -12.53
CA TYR A 206 -0.83 7.98 -12.34
C TYR A 206 0.28 7.99 -13.41
N LEU A 207 0.80 6.82 -13.75
CA LEU A 207 1.96 6.68 -14.66
C LEU A 207 1.56 6.60 -16.15
N LEU A 208 0.39 6.00 -16.46
CA LEU A 208 -0.02 5.68 -17.83
C LEU A 208 -1.31 6.36 -18.25
N GLY A 209 -1.99 7.10 -17.35
CA GLY A 209 -3.31 7.69 -17.60
C GLY A 209 -4.44 6.66 -17.79
N LYS A 210 -4.20 5.39 -17.43
CA LYS A 210 -5.19 4.32 -17.60
C LYS A 210 -6.26 4.40 -16.50
N LEU A 211 -7.49 4.70 -16.87
CA LEU A 211 -8.63 4.59 -15.96
C LEU A 211 -8.96 3.11 -15.70
N PRO A 212 -9.34 2.76 -14.46
CA PRO A 212 -9.91 1.44 -14.19
C PRO A 212 -11.14 1.23 -15.05
N ALA A 213 -11.27 0.04 -15.69
CA ALA A 213 -12.49 -0.31 -16.38
C ALA A 213 -13.66 -0.29 -15.37
N THR A 214 -14.70 0.51 -15.64
CA THR A 214 -15.92 0.51 -14.85
C THR A 214 -16.58 -0.87 -14.95
N GLU A 215 -17.20 -1.35 -13.89
CA GLU A 215 -17.87 -2.67 -13.85
C GLU A 215 -18.96 -2.80 -14.90
N THR A 216 -19.64 -1.70 -15.26
CA THR A 216 -20.60 -1.60 -16.36
C THR A 216 -20.04 -2.06 -17.70
N ALA A 217 -18.77 -1.77 -18.02
CA ALA A 217 -18.13 -2.22 -19.25
C ALA A 217 -17.81 -3.73 -19.28
N LYS A 218 -17.86 -4.42 -18.14
CA LYS A 218 -17.71 -5.88 -18.04
C LYS A 218 -19.05 -6.60 -18.24
N GLU A 219 -20.15 -6.01 -17.79
CA GLU A 219 -21.49 -6.54 -18.00
C GLU A 219 -21.90 -6.43 -19.46
N ASP A 220 -21.62 -5.30 -20.13
CA ASP A 220 -21.91 -5.12 -21.57
C ASP A 220 -21.11 -6.11 -22.46
N LYS A 221 -19.86 -6.44 -22.10
CA LYS A 221 -19.09 -7.49 -22.80
C LYS A 221 -19.63 -8.90 -22.56
N LYS A 222 -20.25 -9.15 -21.42
CA LYS A 222 -20.86 -10.45 -21.10
C LYS A 222 -22.23 -10.63 -21.76
N LEU A 223 -23.00 -9.55 -21.93
CA LEU A 223 -24.24 -9.55 -22.67
C LEU A 223 -24.03 -9.68 -24.20
N ASN A 224 -23.05 -8.97 -24.75
CA ASN A 224 -22.75 -8.99 -26.18
C ASN A 224 -21.96 -10.23 -26.64
N GLY A 225 -21.36 -11.00 -25.72
CA GLY A 225 -20.68 -12.27 -26.02
C GLY A 225 -21.61 -13.47 -26.16
N ASN A 226 -22.89 -13.34 -25.79
CA ASN A 226 -23.88 -14.44 -25.81
C ASN A 226 -24.92 -14.35 -26.93
N THR A 227 -24.77 -13.41 -27.88
CA THR A 227 -25.68 -13.23 -29.01
C THR A 227 -25.10 -13.67 -30.36
N ALA A 228 -24.10 -14.54 -30.36
CA ALA A 228 -23.55 -15.10 -31.60
C ALA A 228 -23.65 -16.62 -31.59
N ALA A 229 -24.85 -17.19 -31.74
CA ALA A 229 -25.12 -18.51 -32.33
C ALA A 229 -26.61 -18.80 -32.35
N THR A 230 -27.35 -18.15 -33.23
CA THR A 230 -28.59 -18.71 -33.83
C THR A 230 -28.40 -18.62 -35.32
N ALA A 231 -28.06 -19.78 -35.90
CA ALA A 231 -28.09 -19.99 -37.34
C ALA A 231 -29.53 -19.83 -37.85
N PRO A 232 -29.73 -19.32 -39.08
CA PRO A 232 -31.08 -19.24 -39.67
C PRO A 232 -31.58 -20.66 -40.00
N VAL A 233 -32.76 -20.99 -39.49
CA VAL A 233 -33.52 -22.17 -39.93
C VAL A 233 -34.05 -21.86 -41.33
N SER A 234 -33.66 -22.69 -42.30
CA SER A 234 -34.17 -22.68 -43.67
C SER A 234 -35.65 -23.03 -43.66
N GLU A 235 -36.46 -22.13 -44.24
CA GLU A 235 -37.81 -22.43 -44.71
C GLU A 235 -37.72 -23.38 -45.92
N GLU A 236 -37.91 -24.69 -45.71
CA GLU A 236 -38.31 -25.67 -46.71
C GLU A 236 -38.82 -26.89 -45.95
N GLU A 237 -40.13 -27.07 -46.01
CA GLU A 237 -40.93 -28.30 -45.91
C GLU A 237 -42.28 -28.02 -45.27
N LEU A 238 -43.15 -27.50 -46.10
CA LEU A 238 -44.63 -27.61 -45.96
C LEU A 238 -45.18 -27.83 -47.35
N HIS A 239 -45.19 -29.11 -47.76
CA HIS A 239 -46.11 -29.67 -48.74
C HIS A 239 -45.97 -31.20 -48.72
N ASP A 240 -46.92 -31.85 -48.05
CA ASP A 240 -47.81 -32.97 -48.42
C ASP A 240 -48.49 -33.52 -47.17
#